data_164179112ce2cca246dc7bbea3e73e47
#
_entry.id   164179112ce2cca246dc7bbea3e73e47
#
_cell.length_a   1.000
_cell.length_b   1.000
_cell.length_c   1.000
_cell.angle_alpha   90.00
_cell.angle_beta   90.00
_cell.angle_gamma   90.00
#
_symmetry.space_group_name_H-M   'P 1'
#
loop_
_entity.id
_entity.type
_entity.pdbx_description
1 polymer ?
#
loop_
_entity_poly.entity_id
_entity_poly.type
_entity_poly.pdbx_seq_one_letter_code
_entity_poly.pdbx_strand_id
1 'polypeptide(L)'
;MAVPGWVNEAKNYLIDFPSGKQEFRGVTFQIASAAGNGHRVCIGVSSASPYTANAQLPVHRACRSFYLLHACSGAEATVGKLTIHYEDGSKQIEYIERGMNVGSFWAPEDKEFNNRYGAIGPERMQVAWRGKSELIANVGVWITSFVPQHTDQAIAALELESLENGAKWFVIGITLSDHPPFLPPWNDVSGGMPNNWGAGCVTAALLEGLAGIEDTGAGFRSARVSPRWSAADVDEAKVTVRYPAGRGYVAYRYRRQGSRISLHCASCAENTTLRVPLPPGMHSAKALLNGRPVYLRMETVEETMYAVAEVEGCGAHHLQIDLA
;
A
#
# COMPACT_ATOMS: atom_id res chain seq x y z
N MET A 1 -1.86 -20.99 -27.15
CA MET A 1 -0.75 -21.46 -28.03
C MET A 1 0.45 -20.61 -27.69
N ALA A 2 1.53 -21.20 -27.16
CA ALA A 2 2.73 -20.43 -26.83
C ALA A 2 3.38 -20.02 -28.12
N VAL A 3 3.48 -18.73 -28.39
CA VAL A 3 4.15 -18.17 -29.53
C VAL A 3 5.66 -18.25 -29.32
N PRO A 4 6.49 -18.40 -30.37
CA PRO A 4 7.92 -18.22 -30.21
C PRO A 4 8.15 -16.91 -29.49
N GLY A 5 8.75 -17.00 -28.31
CA GLY A 5 8.91 -15.84 -27.48
C GLY A 5 9.85 -14.82 -28.11
N TRP A 6 9.97 -13.75 -27.49
CA TRP A 6 10.93 -12.66 -27.62
C TRP A 6 12.34 -13.08 -28.03
N VAL A 7 12.70 -14.29 -27.63
CA VAL A 7 13.98 -14.95 -27.87
C VAL A 7 14.35 -15.02 -29.34
N ASN A 8 13.39 -15.00 -30.27
CA ASN A 8 13.64 -15.18 -31.68
C ASN A 8 13.50 -13.92 -32.53
N GLU A 9 13.13 -12.77 -31.96
CA GLU A 9 13.15 -11.52 -32.69
C GLU A 9 14.51 -10.85 -32.62
N ALA A 10 15.24 -10.91 -33.70
CA ALA A 10 16.34 -10.01 -34.00
C ALA A 10 17.25 -9.65 -32.80
N LYS A 11 17.71 -10.66 -32.06
CA LYS A 11 18.68 -10.44 -30.95
C LYS A 11 18.18 -9.64 -29.74
N ASN A 12 16.87 -9.52 -29.57
CA ASN A 12 16.23 -8.80 -28.44
C ASN A 12 15.86 -9.71 -27.28
N TYR A 13 16.54 -10.82 -27.09
CA TYR A 13 16.30 -11.69 -25.95
C TYR A 13 16.96 -11.16 -24.67
N LEU A 14 16.35 -11.53 -23.53
CA LEU A 14 16.87 -11.20 -22.21
C LEU A 14 18.07 -12.10 -21.89
N ILE A 15 19.26 -11.53 -21.89
CA ILE A 15 20.47 -12.23 -21.47
C ILE A 15 20.45 -12.39 -19.95
N ASP A 16 20.74 -13.60 -19.48
CA ASP A 16 20.78 -13.95 -18.05
C ASP A 16 19.42 -13.81 -17.30
N PHE A 17 18.31 -13.73 -18.02
CA PHE A 17 17.00 -13.78 -17.37
C PHE A 17 16.79 -15.19 -16.76
N PRO A 18 16.49 -15.28 -15.45
CA PRO A 18 16.46 -16.57 -14.77
C PRO A 18 15.24 -17.40 -15.17
N SER A 19 15.39 -18.74 -15.11
CA SER A 19 14.30 -19.72 -15.29
C SER A 19 14.03 -20.50 -14.01
N GLY A 20 12.96 -21.30 -14.02
CA GLY A 20 12.54 -22.08 -12.86
C GLY A 20 11.79 -21.24 -11.81
N LYS A 21 11.82 -21.65 -10.56
CA LYS A 21 11.18 -20.91 -9.46
C LYS A 21 12.03 -19.71 -9.09
N GLN A 22 11.49 -18.53 -9.27
CA GLN A 22 12.16 -17.26 -9.01
C GLN A 22 11.27 -16.35 -8.15
N GLU A 23 11.89 -15.45 -7.41
CA GLU A 23 11.20 -14.43 -6.63
C GLU A 23 11.52 -13.04 -7.20
N PHE A 24 10.47 -12.27 -7.53
CA PHE A 24 10.57 -10.88 -7.96
C PHE A 24 9.71 -10.00 -7.06
N ARG A 25 10.33 -9.04 -6.39
CA ARG A 25 9.64 -8.12 -5.47
C ARG A 25 8.77 -8.82 -4.42
N GLY A 26 9.26 -9.93 -3.87
CA GLY A 26 8.54 -10.72 -2.86
C GLY A 26 7.44 -11.63 -3.42
N VAL A 27 7.28 -11.70 -4.75
CA VAL A 27 6.31 -12.58 -5.42
C VAL A 27 7.03 -13.71 -6.14
N THR A 28 6.61 -14.94 -5.86
CA THR A 28 7.19 -16.15 -6.50
C THR A 28 6.54 -16.40 -7.84
N PHE A 29 7.36 -16.63 -8.88
CA PHE A 29 6.95 -17.04 -10.21
C PHE A 29 7.63 -18.34 -10.62
N GLN A 30 6.95 -19.13 -11.46
CA GLN A 30 7.53 -20.24 -12.18
C GLN A 30 7.84 -19.79 -13.60
N ILE A 31 9.11 -19.56 -13.89
CA ILE A 31 9.56 -19.07 -15.21
C ILE A 31 9.87 -20.25 -16.12
N ALA A 32 9.31 -20.23 -17.32
CA ALA A 32 9.54 -21.28 -18.31
C ALA A 32 11.02 -21.35 -18.73
N SER A 33 11.57 -22.56 -18.81
CA SER A 33 12.91 -22.77 -19.33
C SER A 33 12.90 -22.85 -20.87
N ALA A 34 13.77 -22.10 -21.52
CA ALA A 34 13.94 -22.13 -22.95
C ALA A 34 14.38 -23.52 -23.47
N ALA A 35 15.26 -24.20 -22.74
CA ALA A 35 15.82 -25.48 -23.11
C ALA A 35 14.78 -26.62 -23.14
N GLY A 36 13.79 -26.58 -22.23
CA GLY A 36 12.75 -27.62 -22.13
C GLY A 36 11.47 -27.33 -22.93
N ASN A 37 11.35 -26.16 -23.55
CA ASN A 37 10.08 -25.68 -24.12
C ASN A 37 10.22 -25.13 -25.57
N GLY A 38 11.16 -25.64 -26.34
CA GLY A 38 11.36 -25.19 -27.72
C GLY A 38 11.59 -23.69 -27.84
N HIS A 39 12.35 -23.12 -26.91
CA HIS A 39 12.62 -21.68 -26.74
C HIS A 39 11.40 -20.79 -26.53
N ARG A 40 10.27 -21.34 -26.06
CA ARG A 40 9.06 -20.60 -25.76
C ARG A 40 9.04 -20.23 -24.27
N VAL A 41 9.29 -18.96 -23.94
CA VAL A 41 9.45 -18.49 -22.57
C VAL A 41 8.45 -17.40 -22.17
N CYS A 42 7.67 -16.88 -23.12
CA CYS A 42 6.64 -15.89 -22.87
C CYS A 42 5.49 -16.01 -23.86
N ILE A 43 4.40 -15.33 -23.57
CA ILE A 43 3.28 -15.11 -24.48
C ILE A 43 3.45 -13.70 -25.05
N GLY A 44 3.66 -13.61 -26.35
CA GLY A 44 3.70 -12.34 -27.05
C GLY A 44 2.35 -12.05 -27.71
N VAL A 45 1.72 -10.96 -27.33
CA VAL A 45 0.43 -10.51 -27.85
C VAL A 45 0.61 -9.27 -28.70
N SER A 46 0.22 -9.36 -29.97
CA SER A 46 0.25 -8.25 -30.95
C SER A 46 -0.54 -8.64 -32.17
N SER A 47 -1.01 -7.66 -32.95
CA SER A 47 -1.56 -7.88 -34.30
C SER A 47 -0.50 -8.19 -35.35
N ALA A 48 0.77 -7.92 -35.06
CA ALA A 48 1.88 -8.19 -35.95
C ALA A 48 2.35 -9.65 -35.89
N SER A 49 2.69 -10.25 -37.04
CA SER A 49 3.38 -11.56 -37.08
C SER A 49 4.79 -11.43 -36.45
N PRO A 50 5.30 -12.43 -35.73
CA PRO A 50 4.77 -13.78 -35.47
C PRO A 50 3.95 -13.91 -34.16
N TYR A 51 3.43 -12.83 -33.60
CA TYR A 51 2.70 -12.82 -32.33
C TYR A 51 1.27 -13.35 -32.48
N THR A 52 0.63 -13.67 -31.36
CA THR A 52 -0.80 -13.96 -31.33
C THR A 52 -1.62 -12.72 -31.08
N ALA A 53 -2.75 -12.56 -31.76
CA ALA A 53 -3.68 -11.47 -31.48
C ALA A 53 -4.45 -11.70 -30.17
N ASN A 54 -4.58 -12.96 -29.76
CA ASN A 54 -5.31 -13.36 -28.57
C ASN A 54 -4.68 -14.61 -27.94
N ALA A 55 -4.69 -14.69 -26.61
CA ALA A 55 -4.28 -15.86 -25.84
C ALA A 55 -5.19 -16.03 -24.63
N GLN A 56 -5.77 -17.20 -24.47
CA GLN A 56 -6.61 -17.53 -23.32
C GLN A 56 -5.90 -18.53 -22.40
N LEU A 57 -5.88 -18.22 -21.11
CA LEU A 57 -5.18 -18.98 -20.07
C LEU A 57 -6.22 -19.50 -19.07
N PRO A 58 -6.48 -20.81 -19.00
CA PRO A 58 -7.40 -21.37 -18.00
C PRO A 58 -6.83 -21.19 -16.59
N VAL A 59 -7.68 -20.83 -15.64
CA VAL A 59 -7.31 -20.58 -14.23
C VAL A 59 -8.06 -21.49 -13.28
N HIS A 60 -9.39 -21.54 -13.34
CA HIS A 60 -10.28 -22.36 -12.53
C HIS A 60 -10.06 -22.25 -11.02
N ARG A 61 -9.77 -21.03 -10.55
CA ARG A 61 -9.48 -20.74 -9.15
C ARG A 61 -9.88 -19.32 -8.79
N ALA A 62 -10.39 -19.12 -7.58
CA ALA A 62 -10.53 -17.79 -6.98
C ALA A 62 -9.18 -17.28 -6.48
N CYS A 63 -9.00 -15.96 -6.46
CA CYS A 63 -7.86 -15.31 -5.84
C CYS A 63 -8.23 -13.90 -5.39
N ARG A 64 -7.47 -13.37 -4.44
CA ARG A 64 -7.65 -11.99 -3.95
C ARG A 64 -6.83 -10.98 -4.74
N SER A 65 -5.78 -11.43 -5.37
CA SER A 65 -4.97 -10.68 -6.31
C SER A 65 -4.23 -11.63 -7.25
N PHE A 66 -3.73 -11.11 -8.36
CA PHE A 66 -2.76 -11.81 -9.17
C PHE A 66 -1.71 -10.84 -9.72
N TYR A 67 -0.58 -11.39 -10.10
CA TYR A 67 0.57 -10.64 -10.56
C TYR A 67 0.96 -11.07 -11.94
N LEU A 68 1.22 -10.11 -12.83
CA LEU A 68 1.84 -10.32 -14.11
C LEU A 68 3.31 -9.92 -14.07
N LEU A 69 4.16 -10.80 -14.54
CA LEU A 69 5.54 -10.49 -14.90
C LEU A 69 5.58 -10.27 -16.40
N HIS A 70 5.71 -9.01 -16.81
CA HIS A 70 5.48 -8.62 -18.21
C HIS A 70 6.27 -7.36 -18.62
N ALA A 71 6.20 -7.04 -19.90
CA ALA A 71 6.73 -5.80 -20.46
C ALA A 71 6.06 -5.49 -21.79
N CYS A 72 6.25 -4.28 -22.31
CA CYS A 72 5.75 -3.89 -23.61
C CYS A 72 6.84 -3.26 -24.50
N SER A 73 6.54 -3.22 -25.80
CA SER A 73 7.32 -2.50 -26.80
C SER A 73 6.37 -1.83 -27.78
N GLY A 74 6.77 -0.69 -28.30
CA GLY A 74 5.96 0.15 -29.19
C GLY A 74 5.75 1.55 -28.61
N ALA A 75 5.23 2.47 -29.41
CA ALA A 75 4.98 3.86 -29.01
C ALA A 75 3.58 4.08 -28.42
N GLU A 76 2.70 3.09 -28.55
CA GLU A 76 1.28 3.22 -28.20
C GLU A 76 1.07 3.32 -26.68
N ALA A 77 0.11 4.15 -26.28
CA ALA A 77 -0.25 4.31 -24.87
C ALA A 77 -0.97 3.07 -24.36
N THR A 78 -1.98 2.57 -25.08
CA THR A 78 -2.70 1.34 -24.73
C THR A 78 -2.11 0.18 -25.51
N VAL A 79 -1.60 -0.82 -24.81
CA VAL A 79 -0.80 -1.92 -25.36
C VAL A 79 -1.65 -3.15 -25.66
N GLY A 80 -2.70 -3.35 -24.86
CA GLY A 80 -3.55 -4.52 -24.96
C GLY A 80 -4.74 -4.45 -24.00
N LYS A 81 -5.47 -5.55 -23.94
CA LYS A 81 -6.62 -5.74 -23.06
C LYS A 81 -6.48 -7.08 -22.34
N LEU A 82 -6.68 -7.07 -21.04
CA LEU A 82 -6.79 -8.24 -20.18
C LEU A 82 -8.25 -8.41 -19.79
N THR A 83 -8.87 -9.51 -20.18
CA THR A 83 -10.21 -9.85 -19.73
C THR A 83 -10.15 -10.98 -18.72
N ILE A 84 -10.72 -10.76 -17.55
CA ILE A 84 -10.90 -11.76 -16.50
C ILE A 84 -12.30 -12.36 -16.71
N HIS A 85 -12.37 -13.64 -17.05
CA HIS A 85 -13.62 -14.39 -17.19
C HIS A 85 -13.87 -15.15 -15.90
N TYR A 86 -15.06 -14.97 -15.30
CA TYR A 86 -15.47 -15.72 -14.12
C TYR A 86 -16.29 -16.93 -14.49
N GLU A 87 -16.34 -17.94 -13.61
CA GLU A 87 -17.11 -19.19 -13.84
C GLU A 87 -18.62 -18.97 -13.97
N ASP A 88 -19.15 -17.88 -13.41
CA ASP A 88 -20.56 -17.47 -13.54
C ASP A 88 -20.88 -16.80 -14.89
N GLY A 89 -19.90 -16.63 -15.75
CA GLY A 89 -20.00 -15.96 -17.05
C GLY A 89 -19.81 -14.44 -17.03
N SER A 90 -19.67 -13.83 -15.85
CA SER A 90 -19.35 -12.41 -15.74
C SER A 90 -17.91 -12.13 -16.18
N LYS A 91 -17.60 -10.87 -16.51
CA LYS A 91 -16.30 -10.46 -17.01
C LYS A 91 -15.87 -9.13 -16.39
N GLN A 92 -14.56 -9.01 -16.16
CA GLN A 92 -13.89 -7.76 -15.82
C GLN A 92 -12.85 -7.45 -16.92
N ILE A 93 -12.80 -6.19 -17.35
CA ILE A 93 -11.85 -5.76 -18.40
C ILE A 93 -10.88 -4.76 -17.78
N GLU A 94 -9.59 -5.01 -18.00
CA GLU A 94 -8.47 -4.13 -17.66
C GLU A 94 -7.73 -3.77 -18.95
N TYR A 95 -7.62 -2.48 -19.25
CA TYR A 95 -6.76 -2.02 -20.34
C TYR A 95 -5.30 -2.01 -19.88
N ILE A 96 -4.43 -2.54 -20.72
CA ILE A 96 -2.99 -2.57 -20.46
C ILE A 96 -2.39 -1.31 -21.04
N GLU A 97 -2.02 -0.40 -20.16
CA GLU A 97 -1.58 0.95 -20.52
C GLU A 97 -0.12 1.15 -20.11
N ARG A 98 0.66 1.60 -21.08
CA ARG A 98 2.07 1.92 -20.86
C ARG A 98 2.22 3.07 -19.88
N GLY A 99 3.06 2.84 -18.88
CA GLY A 99 3.27 3.81 -17.83
C GLY A 99 2.21 3.80 -16.71
N MET A 100 1.17 2.96 -16.81
CA MET A 100 0.13 2.78 -15.79
C MET A 100 0.20 1.41 -15.14
N ASN A 101 0.18 0.36 -15.95
CA ASN A 101 0.20 -1.03 -15.48
C ASN A 101 1.09 -1.95 -16.32
N VAL A 102 1.81 -1.42 -17.30
CA VAL A 102 2.91 -2.10 -18.00
C VAL A 102 4.00 -1.10 -18.35
N GLY A 103 5.25 -1.49 -18.17
CA GLY A 103 6.39 -0.66 -18.55
C GLY A 103 7.06 -1.09 -19.83
N SER A 104 7.81 -0.17 -20.41
CA SER A 104 8.63 -0.42 -21.59
C SER A 104 9.70 -1.48 -21.29
N PHE A 105 9.92 -2.38 -22.25
CA PHE A 105 11.06 -3.28 -22.23
C PHE A 105 12.40 -2.54 -22.34
N TRP A 106 12.42 -1.43 -23.07
CA TRP A 106 13.60 -0.63 -23.34
C TRP A 106 13.86 0.37 -22.23
N ALA A 107 15.09 0.41 -21.72
CA ALA A 107 15.54 1.37 -20.73
C ALA A 107 14.53 1.59 -19.58
N PRO A 108 14.15 0.52 -18.83
CA PRO A 108 13.16 0.64 -17.78
C PRO A 108 13.67 1.60 -16.71
N GLU A 109 13.03 2.74 -16.59
CA GLU A 109 13.29 3.71 -15.55
C GLU A 109 12.13 3.72 -14.56
N ASP A 110 12.41 3.54 -13.28
CA ASP A 110 11.42 3.69 -12.22
C ASP A 110 10.82 5.12 -12.20
N LYS A 111 11.46 6.04 -12.90
CA LYS A 111 11.07 7.45 -13.05
C LYS A 111 10.04 7.74 -14.14
N GLU A 112 9.77 6.81 -15.05
CA GLU A 112 8.75 7.02 -16.11
C GLU A 112 7.37 7.34 -15.54
N PHE A 113 7.12 6.95 -14.30
CA PHE A 113 5.85 7.14 -13.60
C PHE A 113 5.68 8.51 -12.95
N ASN A 114 6.77 9.12 -12.48
CA ASN A 114 6.71 10.35 -11.71
C ASN A 114 6.31 11.58 -12.52
N ASN A 115 6.48 11.57 -13.83
CA ASN A 115 6.34 12.76 -14.66
C ASN A 115 4.99 12.90 -15.37
N ARG A 116 4.18 11.84 -15.48
CA ARG A 116 2.94 11.88 -16.27
C ARG A 116 1.64 11.88 -15.48
N TYR A 117 1.56 11.21 -14.35
CA TYR A 117 0.27 10.86 -13.73
C TYR A 117 0.17 11.14 -12.22
N GLY A 118 1.17 11.76 -11.61
CA GLY A 118 1.14 11.98 -10.17
C GLY A 118 1.08 10.66 -9.38
N ALA A 119 0.51 10.71 -8.21
CA ALA A 119 0.56 9.66 -7.20
C ALA A 119 -0.17 8.34 -7.49
N ILE A 120 -0.77 8.13 -8.65
CA ILE A 120 -1.78 7.07 -8.85
C ILE A 120 -1.22 5.80 -9.53
N GLY A 121 -0.05 5.85 -10.15
CA GLY A 121 0.46 4.75 -10.97
C GLY A 121 1.35 3.70 -10.31
N PRO A 122 2.28 4.05 -9.44
CA PRO A 122 3.40 3.18 -9.05
C PRO A 122 3.07 2.11 -8.02
N GLU A 123 1.95 2.19 -7.33
CA GLU A 123 1.60 1.23 -6.28
C GLU A 123 1.35 -0.18 -6.81
N ARG A 124 1.02 -0.31 -8.09
CA ARG A 124 0.67 -1.58 -8.72
C ARG A 124 1.75 -2.14 -9.61
N MET A 125 2.74 -1.35 -10.03
CA MET A 125 3.75 -1.76 -10.99
C MET A 125 5.16 -1.31 -10.57
N GLN A 126 6.12 -2.22 -10.69
CA GLN A 126 7.54 -1.98 -10.39
C GLN A 126 8.44 -2.73 -11.37
N VAL A 127 9.68 -2.25 -11.54
CA VAL A 127 10.70 -3.02 -12.26
C VAL A 127 11.05 -4.26 -11.45
N ALA A 128 10.74 -5.43 -11.99
CA ALA A 128 11.03 -6.72 -11.38
C ALA A 128 12.47 -7.16 -11.63
N TRP A 129 12.96 -6.95 -12.86
CA TRP A 129 14.29 -7.35 -13.28
C TRP A 129 14.86 -6.37 -14.29
N ARG A 130 16.17 -6.16 -14.22
CA ARG A 130 16.96 -5.39 -15.18
C ARG A 130 18.12 -6.24 -15.67
N GLY A 131 18.44 -6.06 -16.93
CA GLY A 131 19.54 -6.75 -17.56
C GLY A 131 19.88 -6.14 -18.91
N LYS A 132 20.37 -6.97 -19.80
CA LYS A 132 20.79 -6.59 -21.14
C LYS A 132 20.24 -7.53 -22.20
N SER A 133 20.10 -7.06 -23.42
CA SER A 133 19.99 -7.86 -24.64
C SER A 133 21.28 -7.74 -25.46
N GLU A 134 21.39 -8.46 -26.55
CA GLU A 134 22.56 -8.30 -27.47
C GLU A 134 22.65 -6.89 -28.04
N LEU A 135 21.53 -6.20 -28.20
CA LEU A 135 21.47 -4.88 -28.81
C LEU A 135 21.48 -3.72 -27.82
N ILE A 136 21.01 -3.97 -26.59
CA ILE A 136 20.73 -2.91 -25.61
C ILE A 136 21.25 -3.30 -24.24
N ALA A 137 22.01 -2.40 -23.65
CA ALA A 137 22.64 -2.57 -22.35
C ALA A 137 21.65 -2.44 -21.16
N ASN A 138 20.47 -1.85 -21.36
CA ASN A 138 19.46 -1.67 -20.33
C ASN A 138 18.10 -2.10 -20.86
N VAL A 139 17.65 -3.28 -20.43
CA VAL A 139 16.32 -3.84 -20.70
C VAL A 139 15.72 -4.33 -19.41
N GLY A 140 14.40 -4.45 -19.35
CA GLY A 140 13.77 -4.94 -18.12
C GLY A 140 12.39 -5.52 -18.26
N VAL A 141 11.99 -6.12 -17.15
CA VAL A 141 10.70 -6.78 -16.98
C VAL A 141 10.03 -6.14 -15.75
N TRP A 142 8.75 -5.95 -15.85
CA TRP A 142 7.92 -5.32 -14.84
C TRP A 142 7.05 -6.34 -14.14
N ILE A 143 6.73 -6.08 -12.87
CA ILE A 143 5.72 -6.80 -12.12
C ILE A 143 4.56 -5.85 -11.85
N THR A 144 3.34 -6.31 -12.14
CA THR A 144 2.12 -5.53 -11.89
C THR A 144 1.11 -6.38 -11.15
N SER A 145 0.45 -5.81 -10.15
CA SER A 145 -0.63 -6.45 -9.42
C SER A 145 -2.00 -6.06 -10.00
N PHE A 146 -2.91 -7.02 -10.03
CA PHE A 146 -4.31 -6.85 -10.42
C PHE A 146 -5.23 -7.38 -9.33
N VAL A 147 -6.40 -6.77 -9.19
CA VAL A 147 -7.42 -7.17 -8.21
C VAL A 147 -8.70 -7.58 -8.94
N PRO A 148 -9.12 -8.86 -8.83
CA PRO A 148 -10.41 -9.27 -9.34
C PRO A 148 -11.55 -8.53 -8.63
N GLN A 149 -12.60 -8.13 -9.35
CA GLN A 149 -13.79 -7.53 -8.75
C GLN A 149 -14.53 -8.51 -7.83
N HIS A 150 -14.51 -9.79 -8.20
CA HIS A 150 -15.15 -10.88 -7.46
C HIS A 150 -14.06 -11.81 -6.88
N THR A 151 -13.56 -11.49 -5.69
CA THR A 151 -12.46 -12.23 -5.05
C THR A 151 -12.86 -13.57 -4.47
N ASP A 152 -14.17 -13.80 -4.32
CA ASP A 152 -14.81 -15.02 -3.84
C ASP A 152 -15.25 -15.96 -4.98
N GLN A 153 -15.23 -15.49 -6.22
CA GLN A 153 -15.58 -16.28 -7.39
C GLN A 153 -14.32 -16.84 -8.08
N ALA A 154 -14.47 -18.05 -8.63
CA ALA A 154 -13.40 -18.63 -9.42
C ALA A 154 -13.28 -17.92 -10.77
N ILE A 155 -12.06 -17.57 -11.12
CA ILE A 155 -11.68 -17.08 -12.45
C ILE A 155 -11.62 -18.30 -13.36
N ALA A 156 -12.47 -18.34 -14.39
CA ALA A 156 -12.43 -19.41 -15.41
C ALA A 156 -11.18 -19.29 -16.29
N ALA A 157 -10.92 -18.09 -16.77
CA ALA A 157 -9.76 -17.82 -17.62
C ALA A 157 -9.32 -16.35 -17.56
N LEU A 158 -8.05 -16.10 -17.90
CA LEU A 158 -7.51 -14.81 -18.25
C LEU A 158 -7.30 -14.77 -19.77
N GLU A 159 -7.86 -13.76 -20.42
CA GLU A 159 -7.72 -13.56 -21.86
C GLU A 159 -6.88 -12.31 -22.13
N LEU A 160 -5.85 -12.47 -22.91
CA LEU A 160 -4.90 -11.44 -23.30
C LEU A 160 -5.17 -11.10 -24.78
N GLU A 161 -5.48 -9.83 -25.08
CA GLU A 161 -5.89 -9.42 -26.41
C GLU A 161 -5.06 -8.23 -26.91
N SER A 162 -4.72 -8.26 -28.20
CA SER A 162 -4.14 -7.13 -28.93
C SER A 162 -5.23 -6.13 -29.32
N LEU A 163 -4.88 -4.83 -29.39
CA LEU A 163 -5.76 -3.76 -29.87
C LEU A 163 -5.54 -3.39 -31.34
N GLU A 164 -4.84 -4.24 -32.10
CA GLU A 164 -4.55 -4.03 -33.53
C GLU A 164 -3.81 -2.72 -33.86
N ASN A 165 -3.10 -2.16 -32.90
CA ASN A 165 -2.37 -0.90 -33.02
C ASN A 165 -0.85 -1.07 -33.18
N GLY A 166 -0.36 -2.31 -33.37
CA GLY A 166 1.05 -2.64 -33.55
C GLY A 166 1.87 -2.67 -32.26
N ALA A 167 1.29 -2.35 -31.10
CA ALA A 167 1.93 -2.56 -29.82
C ALA A 167 2.21 -4.03 -29.56
N LYS A 168 3.27 -4.30 -28.83
CA LYS A 168 3.68 -5.66 -28.46
C LYS A 168 3.64 -5.77 -26.94
N TRP A 169 2.91 -6.75 -26.44
CA TRP A 169 2.79 -7.06 -25.03
C TRP A 169 3.34 -8.45 -24.75
N PHE A 170 4.27 -8.57 -23.82
CA PHE A 170 4.97 -9.80 -23.47
C PHE A 170 4.64 -10.18 -22.04
N VAL A 171 4.01 -11.33 -21.84
CA VAL A 171 3.72 -11.90 -20.53
C VAL A 171 4.61 -13.09 -20.28
N ILE A 172 5.45 -13.02 -19.26
CA ILE A 172 6.48 -14.01 -18.93
C ILE A 172 6.01 -14.96 -17.83
N GLY A 173 5.22 -14.44 -16.89
CA GLY A 173 4.70 -15.24 -15.81
C GLY A 173 3.46 -14.63 -15.18
N ILE A 174 2.63 -15.50 -14.57
CA ILE A 174 1.43 -15.12 -13.84
C ILE A 174 1.45 -15.86 -12.49
N THR A 175 1.19 -15.14 -11.41
CA THR A 175 1.06 -15.71 -10.06
C THR A 175 -0.23 -15.25 -9.43
N LEU A 176 -1.05 -16.20 -8.97
CA LEU A 176 -2.27 -15.95 -8.21
C LEU A 176 -1.96 -15.90 -6.72
N SER A 177 -2.64 -15.03 -5.98
CA SER A 177 -2.45 -14.85 -4.55
C SER A 177 -3.79 -14.84 -3.79
N ASP A 178 -3.82 -15.52 -2.66
CA ASP A 178 -4.97 -15.50 -1.73
C ASP A 178 -4.92 -14.31 -0.76
N HIS A 179 -3.92 -13.41 -0.94
CA HIS A 179 -3.77 -12.17 -0.19
C HIS A 179 -4.09 -10.95 -1.07
N PRO A 180 -4.47 -9.82 -0.46
CA PRO A 180 -4.52 -8.54 -1.18
C PRO A 180 -3.19 -8.24 -1.88
N PRO A 181 -3.19 -7.41 -2.93
CA PRO A 181 -1.96 -7.11 -3.65
C PRO A 181 -0.95 -6.46 -2.72
N PHE A 182 0.26 -7.02 -2.76
CA PHE A 182 1.40 -6.49 -2.03
C PHE A 182 2.55 -6.37 -3.03
N LEU A 183 2.95 -5.15 -3.29
CA LEU A 183 4.26 -4.84 -3.86
C LEU A 183 5.04 -4.10 -2.78
N PRO A 184 6.31 -4.45 -2.54
CA PRO A 184 7.14 -3.73 -1.59
C PRO A 184 7.08 -2.24 -1.89
N PRO A 185 7.09 -1.38 -0.86
CA PRO A 185 7.09 0.06 -1.08
C PRO A 185 8.27 0.44 -1.97
N TRP A 186 8.02 1.37 -2.84
CA TRP A 186 9.04 1.89 -3.72
C TRP A 186 10.18 2.55 -2.92
N ASN A 187 11.40 2.10 -3.13
CA ASN A 187 12.58 2.64 -2.43
C ASN A 187 13.19 3.86 -3.12
N ASP A 188 12.60 4.35 -4.20
CA ASP A 188 13.08 5.57 -4.84
C ASP A 188 12.54 6.79 -4.10
N VAL A 189 13.36 7.34 -3.24
CA VAL A 189 13.08 8.58 -2.50
C VAL A 189 13.08 9.83 -3.38
N SER A 190 13.42 9.74 -4.65
CA SER A 190 13.54 10.89 -5.54
C SER A 190 12.21 11.46 -6.02
N GLY A 191 11.15 10.68 -5.93
CA GLY A 191 9.82 11.07 -6.40
C GLY A 191 8.78 11.33 -5.34
N GLY A 192 9.09 11.01 -4.09
CA GLY A 192 8.24 11.36 -2.97
C GLY A 192 6.84 10.74 -2.97
N MET A 193 6.68 9.53 -3.50
CA MET A 193 5.48 8.78 -3.16
C MET A 193 5.81 7.52 -2.36
N PRO A 194 5.16 7.39 -1.27
CA PRO A 194 4.13 8.33 -0.84
C PRO A 194 4.73 9.73 -0.72
N ASN A 195 4.10 10.70 -1.34
CA ASN A 195 4.50 12.10 -1.24
C ASN A 195 4.81 12.42 0.22
N ASN A 196 6.04 12.84 0.53
CA ASN A 196 6.48 13.11 1.90
C ASN A 196 5.56 14.11 2.61
N TRP A 197 4.96 15.03 1.86
CA TRP A 197 3.93 15.95 2.34
C TRP A 197 2.64 15.19 2.71
N GLY A 198 2.14 14.34 1.84
CA GLY A 198 0.95 13.53 2.10
C GLY A 198 1.17 12.58 3.26
N ALA A 199 2.30 11.87 3.30
CA ALA A 199 2.67 10.99 4.41
C ALA A 199 2.82 11.78 5.73
N GLY A 200 3.45 12.96 5.67
CA GLY A 200 3.55 13.87 6.81
C GLY A 200 2.19 14.33 7.31
N CYS A 201 1.30 14.75 6.42
CA CYS A 201 -0.07 15.18 6.76
C CYS A 201 -0.89 14.04 7.38
N VAL A 202 -0.84 12.83 6.81
CA VAL A 202 -1.55 11.65 7.36
C VAL A 202 -0.98 11.27 8.73
N THR A 203 0.34 11.29 8.87
CA THR A 203 0.99 11.00 10.15
C THR A 203 0.62 12.04 11.22
N ALA A 204 0.66 13.32 10.89
CA ALA A 204 0.24 14.40 11.79
C ALA A 204 -1.25 14.29 12.14
N ALA A 205 -2.13 14.04 11.16
CA ALA A 205 -3.56 13.84 11.39
C ALA A 205 -3.84 12.63 12.30
N LEU A 206 -3.08 11.55 12.17
CA LEU A 206 -3.20 10.39 13.03
C LEU A 206 -2.65 10.65 14.43
N LEU A 207 -1.44 11.16 14.56
CA LEU A 207 -0.75 11.33 15.84
C LEU A 207 -1.31 12.51 16.65
N GLU A 208 -1.39 13.68 16.05
CA GLU A 208 -1.86 14.90 16.74
C GLU A 208 -3.38 15.04 16.66
N GLY A 209 -3.98 14.63 15.52
CA GLY A 209 -5.42 14.70 15.30
C GLY A 209 -6.18 13.63 16.09
N LEU A 210 -6.06 12.36 15.75
CA LEU A 210 -6.88 11.28 16.32
C LEU A 210 -6.29 10.75 17.64
N ALA A 211 -5.00 10.38 17.64
CA ALA A 211 -4.33 9.92 18.86
C ALA A 211 -4.10 11.06 19.87
N GLY A 212 -4.05 12.30 19.39
CA GLY A 212 -4.01 13.49 20.25
C GLY A 212 -2.73 13.61 21.04
N ILE A 213 -1.59 13.15 20.54
CA ILE A 213 -0.29 13.32 21.19
C ILE A 213 0.44 14.47 20.53
N GLU A 214 0.73 15.50 21.32
CA GLU A 214 1.50 16.67 20.90
C GLU A 214 2.77 16.79 21.76
N ASP A 215 3.90 17.01 21.10
CA ASP A 215 5.12 17.44 21.76
C ASP A 215 5.06 18.97 21.97
N THR A 216 4.77 19.39 23.18
CA THR A 216 4.66 20.80 23.56
C THR A 216 5.97 21.38 24.09
N GLY A 217 7.01 20.55 24.19
CA GLY A 217 8.35 20.93 24.54
C GLY A 217 9.38 19.94 24.03
N ALA A 218 10.38 20.42 23.32
CA ALA A 218 11.32 19.62 22.51
C ALA A 218 11.67 18.26 23.10
N GLY A 219 11.44 17.18 22.33
CA GLY A 219 11.72 15.80 22.70
C GLY A 219 10.82 15.26 23.81
N PHE A 220 9.57 15.70 23.88
CA PHE A 220 8.60 15.40 24.94
C PHE A 220 9.03 15.85 26.35
N ARG A 221 9.76 16.96 26.45
CA ARG A 221 10.00 17.57 27.77
C ARG A 221 8.69 18.02 28.41
N SER A 222 7.76 18.51 27.62
CA SER A 222 6.34 18.63 27.96
C SER A 222 5.48 18.03 26.87
N ALA A 223 4.32 17.49 27.23
CA ALA A 223 3.44 16.79 26.30
C ALA A 223 1.97 17.12 26.57
N ARG A 224 1.15 17.09 25.50
CA ARG A 224 -0.30 17.05 25.60
C ARG A 224 -0.80 15.71 25.11
N VAL A 225 -1.73 15.10 25.86
CA VAL A 225 -2.40 13.84 25.51
C VAL A 225 -3.90 14.11 25.47
N SER A 226 -4.45 14.16 24.27
CA SER A 226 -5.85 14.51 23.99
C SER A 226 -6.50 13.50 23.05
N PRO A 227 -6.72 12.23 23.49
CA PRO A 227 -7.24 11.17 22.63
C PRO A 227 -8.65 11.49 22.12
N ARG A 228 -8.86 11.42 20.80
CA ARG A 228 -10.15 11.71 20.16
C ARG A 228 -10.79 10.46 19.54
N TRP A 229 -10.53 9.28 20.10
CA TRP A 229 -11.02 8.00 19.63
C TRP A 229 -12.55 7.89 19.61
N SER A 230 -13.22 8.59 20.52
CA SER A 230 -14.69 8.67 20.52
C SER A 230 -15.27 9.32 19.26
N ALA A 231 -14.52 10.19 18.57
CA ALA A 231 -14.94 10.77 17.30
C ALA A 231 -14.87 9.77 16.13
N ALA A 232 -14.18 8.64 16.32
CA ALA A 232 -14.09 7.54 15.37
C ALA A 232 -14.84 6.29 15.86
N ASP A 233 -15.75 6.41 16.85
CA ASP A 233 -16.49 5.32 17.47
C ASP A 233 -15.60 4.18 18.01
N VAL A 234 -14.40 4.54 18.50
CA VAL A 234 -13.44 3.60 19.07
C VAL A 234 -13.44 3.72 20.59
N ASP A 235 -13.82 2.65 21.28
CA ASP A 235 -13.91 2.61 22.74
C ASP A 235 -12.63 2.16 23.44
N GLU A 236 -11.69 1.55 22.74
CA GLU A 236 -10.39 1.18 23.30
C GLU A 236 -9.26 1.41 22.29
N ALA A 237 -8.20 2.09 22.73
CA ALA A 237 -7.00 2.30 21.95
C ALA A 237 -5.74 2.24 22.80
N LYS A 238 -4.65 1.77 22.18
CA LYS A 238 -3.29 1.85 22.74
C LYS A 238 -2.41 2.59 21.75
N VAL A 239 -1.69 3.59 22.25
CA VAL A 239 -0.81 4.41 21.43
C VAL A 239 0.55 4.51 22.11
N THR A 240 1.60 4.47 21.31
CA THR A 240 2.97 4.79 21.76
C THR A 240 3.63 5.63 20.70
N VAL A 241 4.10 6.80 21.07
CA VAL A 241 4.89 7.71 20.24
C VAL A 241 6.23 7.92 20.89
N ARG A 242 7.31 7.79 20.12
CA ARG A 242 8.67 8.02 20.59
C ARG A 242 9.54 8.58 19.48
N TYR A 243 10.54 9.34 19.86
CA TYR A 243 11.57 9.77 18.91
C TYR A 243 12.64 8.67 18.78
N PRO A 244 12.87 8.12 17.56
CA PRO A 244 13.88 7.06 17.38
C PRO A 244 15.30 7.49 17.75
N ALA A 245 15.61 8.76 17.56
CA ALA A 245 16.93 9.34 17.84
C ALA A 245 17.10 9.84 19.28
N GLY A 246 16.08 9.68 20.14
CA GLY A 246 16.09 10.21 21.52
C GLY A 246 15.46 9.25 22.52
N ARG A 247 15.31 9.73 23.75
CA ARG A 247 14.64 9.00 24.84
C ARG A 247 13.20 9.46 25.07
N GLY A 248 12.76 10.47 24.31
CA GLY A 248 11.44 11.04 24.44
C GLY A 248 10.35 10.06 24.01
N TYR A 249 9.37 9.85 24.87
CA TYR A 249 8.19 9.05 24.56
C TYR A 249 6.95 9.50 25.32
N VAL A 250 5.80 9.19 24.72
CA VAL A 250 4.48 9.22 25.36
C VAL A 250 3.75 7.96 24.93
N ALA A 251 3.15 7.26 25.87
CA ALA A 251 2.32 6.11 25.62
C ALA A 251 1.04 6.21 26.45
N TYR A 252 -0.09 5.74 25.88
CA TYR A 252 -1.32 5.64 26.66
C TYR A 252 -2.19 4.46 26.23
N ARG A 253 -3.10 4.09 27.14
CA ARG A 253 -4.27 3.26 26.88
C ARG A 253 -5.52 4.08 27.23
N TYR A 254 -6.35 4.28 26.21
CA TYR A 254 -7.68 4.87 26.34
C TYR A 254 -8.73 3.76 26.38
N ARG A 255 -9.71 3.91 27.26
CA ARG A 255 -10.88 3.02 27.29
C ARG A 255 -12.12 3.82 27.70
N ARG A 256 -13.22 3.63 26.98
CA ARG A 256 -14.55 4.11 27.30
C ARG A 256 -15.46 2.91 27.57
N GLN A 257 -16.14 2.91 28.70
CA GLN A 257 -17.10 1.88 29.10
C GLN A 257 -18.35 2.55 29.68
N GLY A 258 -19.42 2.58 28.88
CA GLY A 258 -20.64 3.28 29.27
C GLY A 258 -20.36 4.76 29.62
N SER A 259 -20.65 5.15 30.85
CA SER A 259 -20.44 6.51 31.37
C SER A 259 -19.04 6.73 31.99
N ARG A 260 -18.07 5.83 31.71
CA ARG A 260 -16.72 5.97 32.28
C ARG A 260 -15.67 6.06 31.20
N ILE A 261 -14.78 7.05 31.28
CA ILE A 261 -13.56 7.17 30.48
C ILE A 261 -12.36 6.91 31.38
N SER A 262 -11.44 6.07 30.94
CA SER A 262 -10.18 5.74 31.61
C SER A 262 -9.01 6.00 30.67
N LEU A 263 -8.04 6.78 31.12
CA LEU A 263 -6.81 7.11 30.39
C LEU A 263 -5.61 6.77 31.27
N HIS A 264 -4.93 5.67 30.95
CA HIS A 264 -3.63 5.32 31.49
C HIS A 264 -2.56 5.92 30.59
N CYS A 265 -1.79 6.86 31.08
CA CYS A 265 -0.74 7.54 30.35
C CYS A 265 0.61 7.29 31.02
N ALA A 266 1.64 7.01 30.23
CA ALA A 266 3.02 6.95 30.66
C ALA A 266 3.87 7.85 29.77
N SER A 267 4.64 8.77 30.35
CA SER A 267 5.46 9.70 29.61
C SER A 267 6.81 9.94 30.30
N CYS A 268 7.78 10.39 29.49
CA CYS A 268 9.04 10.92 29.99
C CYS A 268 8.97 12.43 30.25
N ALA A 269 7.81 13.06 30.06
CA ALA A 269 7.62 14.49 30.18
C ALA A 269 7.73 14.97 31.62
N GLU A 270 8.33 16.14 31.83
CA GLU A 270 8.31 16.84 33.13
C GLU A 270 6.90 17.33 33.47
N ASN A 271 6.13 17.69 32.42
CA ASN A 271 4.73 18.12 32.55
C ASN A 271 3.90 17.49 31.45
N THR A 272 2.77 16.89 31.79
CA THR A 272 1.82 16.33 30.84
C THR A 272 0.43 16.87 31.04
N THR A 273 -0.15 17.47 30.02
CA THR A 273 -1.56 17.87 29.98
C THR A 273 -2.41 16.71 29.51
N LEU A 274 -3.22 16.13 30.35
CA LEU A 274 -4.25 15.14 30.01
C LEU A 274 -5.55 15.89 29.68
N ARG A 275 -5.98 15.86 28.41
CA ARG A 275 -7.11 16.62 27.90
C ARG A 275 -8.09 15.68 27.20
N VAL A 276 -9.21 15.38 27.81
CA VAL A 276 -10.16 14.37 27.35
C VAL A 276 -11.43 15.05 26.82
N PRO A 277 -11.80 14.86 25.54
CA PRO A 277 -13.07 15.37 25.03
C PRO A 277 -14.23 14.59 25.67
N LEU A 278 -15.24 15.32 26.09
CA LEU A 278 -16.46 14.75 26.64
C LEU A 278 -17.49 14.53 25.51
N PRO A 279 -18.28 13.46 25.55
CA PRO A 279 -19.34 13.28 24.60
C PRO A 279 -20.37 14.43 24.65
N PRO A 280 -21.04 14.77 23.54
CA PRO A 280 -22.03 15.83 23.51
C PRO A 280 -23.10 15.67 24.61
N GLY A 281 -23.38 16.76 25.34
CA GLY A 281 -24.38 16.80 26.38
C GLY A 281 -23.99 16.11 27.72
N MET A 282 -22.77 15.55 27.81
CA MET A 282 -22.28 14.93 29.04
C MET A 282 -21.31 15.84 29.77
N HIS A 283 -21.28 15.68 31.11
CA HIS A 283 -20.40 16.43 31.99
C HIS A 283 -19.54 15.47 32.82
N SER A 284 -18.45 15.97 33.39
CA SER A 284 -17.67 15.23 34.39
C SER A 284 -18.40 15.28 35.74
N ALA A 285 -18.94 14.14 36.15
CA ALA A 285 -19.58 14.03 37.47
C ALA A 285 -18.55 13.79 38.59
N LYS A 286 -17.51 13.01 38.32
CA LYS A 286 -16.44 12.66 39.23
C LYS A 286 -15.16 12.34 38.48
N ALA A 287 -14.03 12.79 39.00
CA ALA A 287 -12.75 12.45 38.42
C ALA A 287 -11.75 11.96 39.47
N LEU A 288 -10.95 11.00 39.12
CA LEU A 288 -9.85 10.47 39.90
C LEU A 288 -8.55 10.55 39.12
N LEU A 289 -7.51 11.09 39.72
CA LEU A 289 -6.15 11.06 39.22
C LEU A 289 -5.30 10.19 40.15
N ASN A 290 -4.75 9.10 39.63
CA ASN A 290 -4.00 8.11 40.42
C ASN A 290 -4.78 7.60 41.65
N GLY A 291 -6.09 7.41 41.47
CA GLY A 291 -7.01 6.94 42.50
C GLY A 291 -7.45 7.99 43.51
N ARG A 292 -7.00 9.24 43.39
CA ARG A 292 -7.38 10.33 44.29
C ARG A 292 -8.34 11.28 43.57
N PRO A 293 -9.38 11.80 44.27
CA PRO A 293 -10.26 12.82 43.69
C PRO A 293 -9.46 14.02 43.18
N VAL A 294 -9.79 14.47 41.96
CA VAL A 294 -9.18 15.64 41.35
C VAL A 294 -10.26 16.54 40.77
N TYR A 295 -9.99 17.86 40.84
CA TYR A 295 -10.83 18.84 40.14
C TYR A 295 -10.28 19.09 38.75
N LEU A 296 -11.12 18.86 37.72
CA LEU A 296 -10.74 19.05 36.31
C LEU A 296 -11.06 20.48 35.88
N ARG A 297 -10.14 21.10 35.18
CA ARG A 297 -10.41 22.34 34.46
C ARG A 297 -11.23 22.00 33.21
N MET A 298 -12.31 22.73 33.00
CA MET A 298 -13.13 22.55 31.78
C MET A 298 -12.73 23.59 30.76
N GLU A 299 -12.50 23.10 29.52
CA GLU A 299 -12.23 23.93 28.34
C GLU A 299 -13.29 23.65 27.28
N THR A 300 -13.77 24.69 26.61
CA THR A 300 -14.64 24.54 25.44
C THR A 300 -13.90 25.04 24.20
N VAL A 301 -13.83 24.18 23.18
CA VAL A 301 -13.29 24.55 21.86
C VAL A 301 -14.41 24.26 20.86
N GLU A 302 -14.90 25.32 20.25
CA GLU A 302 -16.11 25.27 19.42
C GLU A 302 -17.27 24.62 20.21
N GLU A 303 -17.80 23.50 19.74
CA GLU A 303 -18.91 22.78 20.41
C GLU A 303 -18.41 21.63 21.32
N THR A 304 -17.11 21.40 21.40
CA THR A 304 -16.54 20.29 22.17
C THR A 304 -16.06 20.76 23.54
N MET A 305 -16.57 20.12 24.57
CA MET A 305 -16.10 20.29 25.93
C MET A 305 -14.98 19.32 26.29
N TYR A 306 -13.93 19.81 26.91
CA TYR A 306 -12.79 19.01 27.33
C TYR A 306 -12.61 19.08 28.85
N ALA A 307 -12.33 17.93 29.44
CA ALA A 307 -11.90 17.80 30.82
C ALA A 307 -10.37 17.74 30.86
N VAL A 308 -9.73 18.64 31.61
CA VAL A 308 -8.28 18.84 31.60
C VAL A 308 -7.69 18.63 33.00
N ALA A 309 -6.66 17.80 33.05
CA ALA A 309 -5.82 17.60 34.22
C ALA A 309 -4.35 17.83 33.87
N GLU A 310 -3.62 18.51 34.76
CA GLU A 310 -2.16 18.65 34.61
C GLU A 310 -1.49 17.65 35.56
N VAL A 311 -0.45 16.97 35.03
CA VAL A 311 0.36 16.05 35.80
C VAL A 311 1.84 16.42 35.68
N GLU A 312 2.55 16.37 36.76
CA GLU A 312 3.97 16.68 36.86
C GLU A 312 4.79 15.41 37.04
N GLY A 313 5.98 15.41 36.47
CA GLY A 313 6.96 14.33 36.58
C GLY A 313 6.80 13.20 35.56
N CYS A 314 7.93 12.59 35.24
CA CYS A 314 7.97 11.39 34.42
C CYS A 314 7.26 10.23 35.12
N GLY A 315 6.59 9.38 34.35
CA GLY A 315 6.02 8.16 34.90
C GLY A 315 4.66 7.82 34.36
N ALA A 316 3.95 6.98 35.11
CA ALA A 316 2.61 6.52 34.78
C ALA A 316 1.55 7.25 35.59
N HIS A 317 0.53 7.72 34.88
CA HIS A 317 -0.61 8.43 35.47
C HIS A 317 -1.90 7.76 35.01
N HIS A 318 -2.90 7.73 35.87
CA HIS A 318 -4.21 7.18 35.53
C HIS A 318 -5.29 8.22 35.83
N LEU A 319 -5.90 8.74 34.78
CA LEU A 319 -7.08 9.61 34.88
C LEU A 319 -8.33 8.79 34.59
N GLN A 320 -9.27 8.81 35.52
CA GLN A 320 -10.60 8.24 35.38
C GLN A 320 -11.64 9.35 35.48
N ILE A 321 -12.60 9.37 34.57
CA ILE A 321 -13.70 10.34 34.54
C ILE A 321 -15.01 9.57 34.49
N ASP A 322 -15.87 9.78 35.47
CA ASP A 322 -17.25 9.31 35.45
C ASP A 322 -18.14 10.44 34.92
N LEU A 323 -18.93 10.14 33.90
CA LEU A 323 -19.79 11.07 33.15
C LEU A 323 -21.21 11.08 33.75
N ALA A 324 -21.87 12.22 33.70
CA ALA A 324 -23.28 12.40 34.05
C ALA A 324 -24.04 13.10 32.94
#